data_0a7c7e269ac8eed8fccd9357df7dea79
#
_entry.id   0a7c7e269ac8eed8fccd9357df7dea79
#
_cell.length_a   1.000
_cell.length_b   1.000
_cell.length_c   1.000
_cell.angle_alpha   90.00
_cell.angle_beta   90.00
_cell.angle_gamma   90.00
#
_symmetry.space_group_name_H-M   'P 1'
#
loop_
_entity.id
_entity.type
_entity.pdbx_description
1 polymer ?
#
loop_
_entity_poly.entity_id
_entity_poly.type
_entity_poly.pdbx_seq_one_letter_code
_entity_poly.pdbx_strand_id
1 'polypeptide(L)'
;MKIRLDALDLLFGKFIRLRDKVCQRCFHSGNSIAAAHFHGRSSKSVRWDEDNCCALCLGCHSYLDGHPLEKVEFFKKRLGEWNFDLLNSRARTPARYIDKQAITVYLKLKIKELA
;
A
#
# COMPACT_ATOMS: atom_id res chain seq x y z
N MET A 1 -16.87 -8.84 -6.70
CA MET A 1 -17.42 -8.09 -5.54
C MET A 1 -16.46 -6.99 -5.13
N LYS A 2 -16.98 -5.80 -4.95
CA LYS A 2 -16.17 -4.63 -4.57
C LYS A 2 -15.89 -4.63 -3.07
N ILE A 3 -14.63 -4.54 -2.67
CA ILE A 3 -14.27 -4.43 -1.25
C ILE A 3 -14.55 -3.01 -0.77
N ARG A 4 -15.36 -2.92 0.28
CA ARG A 4 -15.74 -1.63 0.85
C ARG A 4 -14.60 -1.03 1.66
N LEU A 5 -14.34 0.28 1.46
CA LEU A 5 -13.38 1.01 2.27
C LEU A 5 -13.93 1.24 3.68
N ASP A 6 -13.08 1.07 4.69
CA ASP A 6 -13.41 1.42 6.05
C ASP A 6 -12.51 2.56 6.56
N ALA A 7 -12.74 2.98 7.81
CA ALA A 7 -11.98 4.09 8.38
C ALA A 7 -10.47 3.80 8.43
N LEU A 8 -10.09 2.54 8.64
CA LEU A 8 -8.68 2.16 8.68
C LEU A 8 -8.03 2.26 7.30
N ASP A 9 -8.75 1.95 6.23
CA ASP A 9 -8.25 2.14 4.86
C ASP A 9 -7.94 3.60 4.58
N LEU A 10 -8.80 4.50 5.04
CA LEU A 10 -8.62 5.93 4.85
C LEU A 10 -7.39 6.44 5.62
N LEU A 11 -7.24 5.99 6.86
CA LEU A 11 -6.09 6.34 7.69
C LEU A 11 -4.79 5.80 7.08
N PHE A 12 -4.80 4.55 6.63
CA PHE A 12 -3.64 3.92 5.99
C PHE A 12 -3.25 4.66 4.71
N GLY A 13 -4.22 5.04 3.89
CA GLY A 13 -3.98 5.83 2.69
C GLY A 13 -3.32 7.17 3.00
N LYS A 14 -3.78 7.85 4.05
CA LYS A 14 -3.18 9.10 4.51
C LYS A 14 -1.71 8.89 4.91
N PHE A 15 -1.42 7.83 5.66
CA PHE A 15 -0.06 7.49 6.05
C PHE A 15 0.84 7.28 4.82
N ILE A 16 0.38 6.48 3.86
CA ILE A 16 1.15 6.18 2.64
C ILE A 16 1.47 7.47 1.86
N ARG A 17 0.48 8.35 1.69
CA ARG A 17 0.69 9.63 0.99
C ARG A 17 1.68 10.54 1.72
N LEU A 18 1.62 10.58 3.05
CA LEU A 18 2.56 11.36 3.84
C LEU A 18 3.98 10.78 3.81
N ARG A 19 4.10 9.46 3.84
CA ARG A 19 5.39 8.78 3.77
C ARG A 19 6.07 9.02 2.44
N ASP A 20 5.34 8.83 1.34
CA ASP A 20 5.91 8.84 -0.01
C ASP A 20 5.92 10.23 -0.66
N LYS A 21 4.94 11.07 -0.34
CA LYS A 21 4.78 12.47 -0.79
C LYS A 21 4.47 12.65 -2.27
N VAL A 22 5.14 11.90 -3.14
CA VAL A 22 4.97 11.99 -4.60
C VAL A 22 4.74 10.60 -5.17
N CYS A 23 4.28 10.53 -6.42
CA CYS A 23 4.17 9.27 -7.15
C CYS A 23 5.54 8.58 -7.16
N GLN A 24 5.59 7.35 -6.72
CA GLN A 24 6.84 6.62 -6.59
C GLN A 24 7.37 6.08 -7.92
N ARG A 25 6.59 6.23 -8.99
CA ARG A 25 7.01 5.81 -10.34
C ARG A 25 7.43 6.98 -11.21
N CYS A 26 6.63 8.04 -11.32
CA CYS A 26 6.94 9.19 -12.18
C CYS A 26 7.31 10.45 -11.40
N PHE A 27 7.22 10.42 -10.07
CA PHE A 27 7.59 11.51 -9.16
C PHE A 27 6.71 12.76 -9.29
N HIS A 28 5.57 12.64 -9.97
CA HIS A 28 4.58 13.71 -10.03
C HIS A 28 3.98 13.96 -8.64
N SER A 29 3.76 15.23 -8.31
CA SER A 29 3.03 15.61 -7.11
C SER A 29 1.68 16.24 -7.51
N GLY A 30 0.71 16.18 -6.62
CA GLY A 30 -0.60 16.77 -6.88
C GLY A 30 -1.73 16.01 -6.23
N ASN A 31 -2.96 16.40 -6.57
CA ASN A 31 -4.17 15.92 -5.90
C ASN A 31 -4.59 14.50 -6.31
N SER A 32 -4.02 13.97 -7.38
CA SER A 32 -4.38 12.64 -7.89
C SER A 32 -3.53 11.51 -7.35
N ILE A 33 -2.73 11.78 -6.31
CA ILE A 33 -1.88 10.76 -5.69
C ILE A 33 -2.74 9.90 -4.77
N ALA A 34 -2.68 8.59 -4.98
CA ALA A 34 -3.45 7.62 -4.19
C ALA A 34 -2.55 6.50 -3.66
N ALA A 35 -3.02 5.85 -2.61
CA ALA A 35 -2.35 4.66 -2.07
C ALA A 35 -2.69 3.47 -2.96
N ALA A 36 -1.68 2.90 -3.60
CA ALA A 36 -1.85 1.77 -4.53
C ALA A 36 -1.33 0.49 -3.89
N HIS A 37 -2.18 -0.53 -3.82
CA HIS A 37 -1.85 -1.82 -3.24
C HIS A 37 -1.28 -2.77 -4.29
N PHE A 38 -0.25 -3.53 -3.93
CA PHE A 38 0.25 -4.62 -4.77
C PHE A 38 -0.72 -5.81 -4.71
N HIS A 39 -0.95 -6.35 -3.51
CA HIS A 39 -2.02 -7.32 -3.27
C HIS A 39 -3.27 -6.52 -2.89
N GLY A 40 -4.38 -6.76 -3.56
CA GLY A 40 -5.62 -6.04 -3.34
C GLY A 40 -6.17 -6.17 -1.91
N ARG A 41 -7.16 -5.36 -1.58
CA ARG A 41 -7.74 -5.31 -0.23
C ARG A 41 -8.39 -6.61 0.24
N SER A 42 -8.72 -7.53 -0.68
CA SER A 42 -9.22 -8.85 -0.32
C SER A 42 -8.15 -9.73 0.34
N SER A 43 -6.88 -9.41 0.12
CA SER A 43 -5.75 -10.08 0.80
C SER A 43 -5.59 -9.47 2.19
N LYS A 44 -6.43 -9.89 3.12
CA LYS A 44 -6.57 -9.28 4.46
C LYS A 44 -5.27 -9.24 5.25
N SER A 45 -4.42 -10.26 5.11
CA SER A 45 -3.16 -10.34 5.87
C SER A 45 -2.18 -9.21 5.53
N VAL A 46 -2.31 -8.59 4.36
CA VAL A 46 -1.43 -7.51 3.92
C VAL A 46 -2.18 -6.23 3.55
N ARG A 47 -3.47 -6.16 3.86
CA ARG A 47 -4.32 -5.02 3.49
C ARG A 47 -3.78 -3.69 4.04
N TRP A 48 -3.22 -3.70 5.25
CA TRP A 48 -2.65 -2.53 5.90
C TRP A 48 -1.15 -2.70 6.16
N ASP A 49 -0.48 -3.45 5.29
CA ASP A 49 0.95 -3.69 5.36
C ASP A 49 1.68 -2.59 4.59
N GLU A 50 2.62 -1.93 5.24
CA GLU A 50 3.37 -0.80 4.66
C GLU A 50 4.10 -1.16 3.37
N ASP A 51 4.60 -2.39 3.27
CA ASP A 51 5.32 -2.86 2.10
C ASP A 51 4.39 -3.15 0.93
N ASN A 52 3.11 -3.40 1.22
CA ASN A 52 2.13 -3.75 0.19
C ASN A 52 1.57 -2.54 -0.56
N CYS A 53 2.02 -1.33 -0.22
CA CYS A 53 1.37 -0.13 -0.73
C CYS A 53 2.38 0.97 -0.98
N CYS A 54 2.16 1.75 -2.02
CA CYS A 54 2.92 2.96 -2.25
C CYS A 54 2.04 4.02 -2.91
N ALA A 55 2.50 5.27 -2.87
CA ALA A 55 1.80 6.37 -3.51
C ALA A 55 2.05 6.35 -5.02
N LEU A 56 0.99 6.37 -5.80
CA LEU A 56 1.05 6.47 -7.26
C LEU A 56 0.05 7.50 -7.74
N CYS A 57 0.39 8.25 -8.79
CA CYS A 57 -0.57 9.10 -9.46
C CYS A 57 -1.58 8.23 -10.20
N LEU A 58 -2.71 8.80 -10.56
CA LEU A 58 -3.79 8.08 -11.24
C LEU A 58 -3.30 7.38 -12.51
N GLY A 59 -2.49 8.06 -13.31
CA GLY A 59 -1.96 7.50 -14.56
C GLY A 59 -1.04 6.30 -14.33
N CYS A 60 -0.10 6.41 -13.38
CA CYS A 60 0.80 5.29 -13.07
C CYS A 60 0.07 4.13 -12.42
N HIS A 61 -0.89 4.42 -11.54
CA HIS A 61 -1.72 3.39 -10.89
C HIS A 61 -2.49 2.59 -11.96
N SER A 62 -3.16 3.29 -12.86
CA SER A 62 -3.92 2.67 -13.94
C SER A 62 -3.01 1.87 -14.90
N TYR A 63 -1.86 2.44 -15.24
CA TYR A 63 -0.90 1.77 -16.12
C TYR A 63 -0.43 0.44 -15.53
N LEU A 64 0.01 0.46 -14.27
CA LEU A 64 0.52 -0.76 -13.61
C LEU A 64 -0.57 -1.80 -13.40
N ASP A 65 -1.80 -1.37 -13.11
CA ASP A 65 -2.91 -2.32 -12.99
C ASP A 65 -3.22 -3.01 -14.31
N GLY A 66 -2.99 -2.34 -15.43
CA GLY A 66 -3.14 -2.93 -16.75
C GLY A 66 -1.92 -3.72 -17.25
N HIS A 67 -0.81 -3.69 -16.50
CA HIS A 67 0.44 -4.34 -16.88
C HIS A 67 1.00 -5.14 -15.71
N PRO A 68 0.43 -6.35 -15.43
CA PRO A 68 0.76 -7.11 -14.23
C PRO A 68 2.25 -7.44 -14.07
N LEU A 69 2.95 -7.76 -15.16
CA LEU A 69 4.38 -8.08 -15.08
C LEU A 69 5.20 -6.86 -14.69
N GLU A 70 4.88 -5.70 -15.24
CA GLU A 70 5.54 -4.45 -14.88
C GLU A 70 5.24 -4.04 -13.45
N LYS A 71 4.04 -4.32 -12.98
CA LYS A 71 3.64 -4.07 -11.59
C LYS A 71 4.50 -4.88 -10.63
N VAL A 72 4.71 -6.16 -10.92
CA VAL A 72 5.58 -7.04 -10.13
C VAL A 72 7.00 -6.48 -10.09
N GLU A 73 7.56 -6.14 -11.25
CA GLU A 73 8.91 -5.61 -11.35
C GLU A 73 9.06 -4.29 -10.58
N PHE A 74 8.06 -3.42 -10.67
CA PHE A 74 8.06 -2.15 -9.96
C PHE A 74 8.13 -2.33 -8.44
N PHE A 75 7.25 -3.16 -7.88
CA PHE A 75 7.22 -3.39 -6.43
C PHE A 75 8.44 -4.16 -5.94
N LYS A 76 8.92 -5.12 -6.73
CA LYS A 76 10.13 -5.88 -6.40
C LYS A 76 11.36 -4.97 -6.35
N LYS A 77 11.51 -4.07 -7.31
CA LYS A 77 12.61 -3.11 -7.36
C LYS A 77 12.53 -2.12 -6.20
N ARG A 78 11.32 -1.67 -5.87
CA ARG A 78 11.08 -0.72 -4.78
C ARG A 78 11.44 -1.32 -3.41
N LEU A 79 11.00 -2.54 -3.16
CA LEU A 79 11.19 -3.21 -1.87
C LEU A 79 12.52 -3.94 -1.73
N GLY A 80 13.12 -4.31 -2.85
CA GLY A 80 14.21 -5.26 -2.89
C GLY A 80 13.68 -6.68 -2.87
N GLU A 81 14.46 -7.61 -3.39
CA GLU A 81 14.02 -9.01 -3.57
C GLU A 81 13.63 -9.67 -2.25
N TRP A 82 14.43 -9.47 -1.20
CA TRP A 82 14.18 -10.06 0.12
C TRP A 82 12.85 -9.61 0.70
N ASN A 83 12.62 -8.30 0.76
CA ASN A 83 11.39 -7.74 1.33
C ASN A 83 10.18 -8.06 0.47
N PHE A 84 10.36 -8.13 -0.85
CA PHE A 84 9.27 -8.51 -1.76
C PHE A 84 8.84 -9.95 -1.51
N ASP A 85 9.80 -10.87 -1.34
CA ASP A 85 9.51 -12.28 -1.03
C ASP A 85 8.81 -12.42 0.32
N LEU A 86 9.24 -11.65 1.33
CA LEU A 86 8.59 -11.64 2.64
C LEU A 86 7.15 -11.13 2.56
N LEU A 87 6.91 -10.08 1.78
CA LEU A 87 5.57 -9.57 1.56
C LEU A 87 4.66 -10.64 0.95
N ASN A 88 5.14 -11.33 -0.08
CA ASN A 88 4.38 -12.39 -0.73
C ASN A 88 4.11 -13.56 0.20
N SER A 89 5.05 -13.88 1.07
CA SER A 89 4.87 -14.89 2.11
C SER A 89 3.76 -14.50 3.08
N ARG A 90 3.76 -13.25 3.54
CA ARG A 90 2.70 -12.74 4.41
C ARG A 90 1.34 -12.77 3.72
N ALA A 91 1.30 -12.46 2.43
CA ALA A 91 0.05 -12.47 1.65
C ALA A 91 -0.55 -13.87 1.54
N ARG A 92 0.29 -14.91 1.48
CA ARG A 92 -0.14 -16.32 1.42
C ARG A 92 -0.57 -16.89 2.75
N THR A 93 -0.21 -16.22 3.85
CA THR A 93 -0.55 -16.69 5.20
C THR A 93 -1.94 -16.21 5.56
N PRO A 94 -2.87 -17.13 5.89
CA PRO A 94 -4.23 -16.71 6.26
C PRO A 94 -4.24 -15.77 7.46
N ALA A 95 -5.03 -14.70 7.36
CA ALA A 95 -5.21 -13.75 8.45
C ALA A 95 -6.23 -14.33 9.44
N ARG A 96 -5.75 -14.87 10.56
CA ARG A 96 -6.64 -15.41 11.60
C ARG A 96 -7.22 -14.32 12.48
N TYR A 97 -6.40 -13.33 12.79
CA TYR A 97 -6.79 -12.21 13.63
C TYR A 97 -6.03 -10.95 13.18
N ILE A 98 -6.77 -9.89 13.02
CA ILE A 98 -6.19 -8.58 12.67
C ILE A 98 -6.62 -7.60 13.75
N ASP A 99 -5.65 -7.10 14.53
CA ASP A 99 -5.92 -6.10 15.55
C ASP A 99 -5.98 -4.71 14.93
N LYS A 100 -7.15 -4.33 14.44
CA LYS A 100 -7.37 -3.04 13.80
C LYS A 100 -7.08 -1.87 14.75
N GLN A 101 -7.34 -2.05 16.03
CA GLN A 101 -7.10 -1.01 17.02
C GLN A 101 -5.60 -0.74 17.17
N ALA A 102 -4.80 -1.80 17.27
CA ALA A 102 -3.35 -1.68 17.34
C ALA A 102 -2.78 -1.02 16.07
N ILE A 103 -3.27 -1.42 14.90
CA ILE A 103 -2.85 -0.83 13.62
C ILE A 103 -3.22 0.65 13.60
N THR A 104 -4.42 1.00 14.05
CA THR A 104 -4.87 2.39 14.10
C THR A 104 -3.94 3.24 14.98
N VAL A 105 -3.59 2.76 16.16
CA VAL A 105 -2.68 3.46 17.08
C VAL A 105 -1.31 3.66 16.41
N TYR A 106 -0.78 2.60 15.81
CA TYR A 106 0.50 2.64 15.11
C TYR A 106 0.49 3.69 13.99
N LEU A 107 -0.52 3.67 13.14
CA LEU A 107 -0.63 4.60 12.02
C LEU A 107 -0.77 6.05 12.49
N LYS A 108 -1.53 6.30 13.53
CA LYS A 108 -1.67 7.65 14.08
C LYS A 108 -0.34 8.19 14.61
N LEU A 109 0.45 7.33 15.25
CA LEU A 109 1.79 7.72 15.72
C LEU A 109 2.71 8.03 14.53
N LYS A 110 2.69 7.20 13.50
CA LYS A 110 3.51 7.41 12.31
C LYS A 110 3.12 8.68 11.56
N ILE A 111 1.85 8.94 11.43
CA ILE A 111 1.36 10.17 10.80
C ILE A 111 1.84 11.39 11.59
N LYS A 112 1.78 11.34 12.91
CA LYS A 112 2.25 12.42 13.78
C LYS A 112 3.74 12.69 13.59
N GLU A 113 4.55 11.64 13.46
CA GLU A 113 5.99 11.76 13.23
C GLU A 113 6.31 12.40 11.86
N LEU A 114 5.46 12.14 10.86
CA LEU A 114 5.66 12.64 9.49
C LEU A 114 5.08 14.03 9.27
N ALA A 115 4.18 14.47 10.12
CA ALA A 115 3.51 15.76 9.98
C ALA A 115 4.41 16.94 10.37
#